data_fc50c1d8677ac6ea3925dff894e59d8a
#
_entry.id   fc50c1d8677ac6ea3925dff894e59d8a
#
_cell.length_a   1.000
_cell.length_b   1.000
_cell.length_c   1.000
_cell.angle_alpha   90.00
_cell.angle_beta   90.00
_cell.angle_gamma   90.00
#
_symmetry.space_group_name_H-M   'P 1'
#
loop_
_entity.id
_entity.type
_entity.pdbx_description
1 polymer ?
#
loop_
_entity_poly.entity_id
_entity_poly.type
_entity_poly.pdbx_seq_one_letter_code
_entity_poly.pdbx_strand_id
1 'polypeptide(L)'
;MPFLRTLLPKLSFASTLALALLLASCASEGDGLQSQKIDLIKNRGKLICGVDGKLPGFSFLGSDGAYSGLDVDVCKAVAASLLGDSGKVDYRDLNSSERFAALASGEVDLLSRNTTETLTRDAAGGNGLSFAPTTFYDGQGVMVAAGSGVKSLKDLAGKPICVESGTTTELNLADRMRELKATYTPLKFQTGDQTYAAYLQGRCLAVTSDRSQLAAKRTSFPDPSAHLLLGEVLSKEPLTPATTNADPVWSDAVRWSVYALMQAEELGITKANVAAKLAQAQANPNQADLRRFLGVDGDFGKTLGLPADFVVKAIAAVGNYGEIFDRNVGPGSKLKLDRGLNRQWSQGGLIYSPPFR
;
A
#
# COMPACT_ATOMS: atom_id res chain seq x y z
N MET A 1 49.96 18.90 77.41
CA MET A 1 50.60 17.79 76.70
C MET A 1 49.90 16.54 77.17
N PRO A 2 49.08 15.92 76.39
CA PRO A 2 49.25 14.52 76.04
C PRO A 2 48.83 14.19 74.63
N PHE A 3 49.39 13.11 74.16
CA PHE A 3 49.33 12.46 72.86
C PHE A 3 47.89 11.99 72.48
N LEU A 4 47.46 12.32 71.24
CA LEU A 4 46.31 11.72 70.58
C LEU A 4 46.82 10.67 69.56
N ARG A 5 46.52 9.39 69.85
CA ARG A 5 46.73 8.26 68.92
C ARG A 5 45.54 8.17 67.95
N THR A 6 45.80 8.33 66.68
CA THR A 6 44.87 8.06 65.58
C THR A 6 44.79 6.55 65.33
N LEU A 7 43.59 5.97 65.50
CA LEU A 7 43.20 4.64 65.06
C LEU A 7 42.65 4.71 63.63
N LEU A 8 43.37 4.10 62.67
CA LEU A 8 42.85 3.82 61.31
C LEU A 8 42.12 2.48 61.34
N PRO A 9 40.90 2.39 60.79
CA PRO A 9 40.24 1.11 60.61
C PRO A 9 40.75 0.40 59.34
N LYS A 10 41.12 -0.87 59.52
CA LYS A 10 41.44 -1.78 58.41
C LYS A 10 40.18 -2.07 57.63
N LEU A 11 40.03 -1.50 56.43
CA LEU A 11 39.00 -1.94 55.47
C LEU A 11 39.41 -3.29 54.87
N SER A 12 38.50 -4.23 55.04
CA SER A 12 38.59 -5.60 54.55
C SER A 12 38.41 -5.66 53.02
N PHE A 13 39.37 -6.30 52.37
CA PHE A 13 39.46 -6.48 50.89
C PHE A 13 38.50 -7.51 50.33
N ALA A 14 37.46 -7.89 51.09
CA ALA A 14 36.54 -8.97 50.70
C ALA A 14 35.22 -8.51 50.01
N SER A 15 34.96 -7.19 49.92
CA SER A 15 33.65 -6.70 49.40
C SER A 15 33.65 -6.23 47.94
N THR A 16 34.80 -6.23 47.26
CA THR A 16 34.91 -5.75 45.88
C THR A 16 34.74 -6.84 44.81
N LEU A 17 34.71 -8.13 45.19
CA LEU A 17 34.57 -9.24 44.22
C LEU A 17 33.15 -9.68 43.98
N ALA A 18 32.17 -9.24 44.81
CA ALA A 18 30.75 -9.61 44.65
C ALA A 18 29.96 -8.66 43.74
N LEU A 19 30.47 -7.47 43.42
CA LEU A 19 29.76 -6.49 42.57
C LEU A 19 30.09 -6.63 41.05
N ALA A 20 31.14 -7.39 40.72
CA ALA A 20 31.54 -7.63 39.33
C ALA A 20 30.79 -8.80 38.64
N LEU A 21 30.06 -9.61 39.43
CA LEU A 21 29.31 -10.77 38.91
C LEU A 21 27.84 -10.49 38.59
N LEU A 22 27.34 -9.27 38.82
CA LEU A 22 25.95 -8.88 38.54
C LEU A 22 25.79 -8.09 37.23
N LEU A 23 26.87 -7.77 36.53
CA LEU A 23 26.83 -7.06 35.22
C LEU A 23 27.03 -7.99 34.00
N ALA A 24 27.15 -9.29 34.19
CA ALA A 24 27.36 -10.25 33.12
C ALA A 24 26.10 -10.99 32.66
N SER A 25 24.90 -10.50 33.05
CA SER A 25 23.65 -11.18 32.72
C SER A 25 22.67 -10.24 32.01
N CYS A 26 23.04 -9.75 30.85
CA CYS A 26 22.11 -9.23 29.84
C CYS A 26 22.81 -9.09 28.48
N ALA A 27 23.59 -10.09 28.08
CA ALA A 27 23.84 -10.32 26.67
C ALA A 27 22.96 -11.50 26.27
N SER A 28 21.68 -11.23 26.07
CA SER A 28 20.86 -12.15 25.31
C SER A 28 21.31 -12.04 23.86
N GLU A 29 22.13 -13.02 23.45
CA GLU A 29 22.30 -13.33 22.01
C GLU A 29 20.92 -13.66 21.44
N GLY A 30 20.31 -12.65 20.88
CA GLY A 30 19.06 -12.70 20.14
C GLY A 30 19.14 -11.67 19.01
N ASP A 31 20.20 -11.75 18.17
CA ASP A 31 20.30 -11.03 16.90
C ASP A 31 19.34 -11.65 15.86
N GLY A 32 18.07 -11.79 16.21
CA GLY A 32 17.01 -12.03 15.27
C GLY A 32 16.32 -10.71 14.98
N LEU A 33 16.16 -10.40 13.70
CA LEU A 33 15.36 -9.28 13.23
C LEU A 33 13.97 -9.37 13.91
N GLN A 34 13.68 -8.48 14.86
CA GLN A 34 12.44 -8.53 15.63
C GLN A 34 11.42 -7.54 15.05
N SER A 35 10.25 -8.05 14.70
CA SER A 35 9.08 -7.26 14.33
C SER A 35 7.89 -7.72 15.16
N GLN A 36 7.45 -6.87 16.07
CA GLN A 36 6.26 -7.15 16.86
C GLN A 36 5.02 -7.36 15.98
N LYS A 37 4.94 -6.64 14.86
CA LYS A 37 3.83 -6.76 13.92
C LYS A 37 3.84 -8.10 13.19
N ILE A 38 5.00 -8.56 12.72
CA ILE A 38 5.14 -9.87 12.06
C ILE A 38 4.77 -10.99 13.05
N ASP A 39 5.24 -10.92 14.28
CA ASP A 39 4.93 -11.92 15.30
C ASP A 39 3.43 -11.93 15.64
N LEU A 40 2.81 -10.75 15.78
CA LEU A 40 1.38 -10.62 16.00
C LEU A 40 0.57 -11.26 14.86
N ILE A 41 0.93 -11.00 13.59
CA ILE A 41 0.26 -11.55 12.42
C ILE A 41 0.43 -13.07 12.36
N LYS A 42 1.65 -13.59 12.59
CA LYS A 42 1.94 -15.03 12.63
C LYS A 42 1.16 -15.74 13.73
N ASN A 43 1.14 -15.18 14.93
CA ASN A 43 0.41 -15.75 16.08
C ASN A 43 -1.11 -15.75 15.85
N ARG A 44 -1.65 -14.71 15.24
CA ARG A 44 -3.07 -14.63 14.86
C ARG A 44 -3.39 -15.55 13.69
N GLY A 45 -2.42 -15.87 12.84
CA GLY A 45 -2.57 -16.71 11.66
C GLY A 45 -3.23 -16.01 10.46
N LYS A 46 -3.46 -14.71 10.52
CA LYS A 46 -4.12 -13.91 9.48
C LYS A 46 -3.57 -12.49 9.42
N LEU A 47 -3.49 -11.93 8.21
CA LEU A 47 -3.26 -10.51 7.93
C LEU A 47 -4.60 -9.76 8.00
N ILE A 48 -4.68 -8.63 8.70
CA ILE A 48 -5.83 -7.72 8.62
C ILE A 48 -5.49 -6.59 7.67
N CYS A 49 -6.22 -6.51 6.54
CA CYS A 49 -5.97 -5.54 5.48
C CYS A 49 -7.12 -4.53 5.38
N GLY A 50 -6.79 -3.23 5.51
CA GLY A 50 -7.72 -2.14 5.27
C GLY A 50 -7.88 -1.87 3.78
N VAL A 51 -9.12 -1.90 3.29
CA VAL A 51 -9.50 -1.73 1.89
C VAL A 51 -10.67 -0.75 1.76
N ASP A 52 -11.05 -0.38 0.54
CA ASP A 52 -12.28 0.41 0.30
C ASP A 52 -13.55 -0.46 0.37
N GLY A 53 -13.49 -1.67 -0.18
CA GLY A 53 -14.59 -2.63 -0.22
C GLY A 53 -15.66 -2.34 -1.28
N LYS A 54 -15.70 -1.11 -1.83
CA LYS A 54 -16.76 -0.64 -2.74
C LYS A 54 -16.24 -0.09 -4.07
N LEU A 55 -14.94 -0.25 -4.34
CA LEU A 55 -14.30 0.28 -5.54
C LEU A 55 -13.97 -0.84 -6.53
N PRO A 56 -14.77 -1.03 -7.61
CA PRO A 56 -14.49 -2.04 -8.63
C PRO A 56 -13.10 -1.91 -9.22
N GLY A 57 -12.41 -3.03 -9.40
CA GLY A 57 -11.05 -3.08 -9.94
C GLY A 57 -9.94 -2.83 -8.92
N PHE A 58 -10.20 -2.15 -7.80
CA PHE A 58 -9.23 -1.92 -6.73
C PHE A 58 -9.52 -2.76 -5.48
N SER A 59 -10.67 -2.53 -4.83
CA SER A 59 -11.16 -3.39 -3.76
C SER A 59 -12.69 -3.39 -3.77
N PHE A 60 -13.26 -4.54 -4.07
CA PHE A 60 -14.69 -4.68 -4.22
C PHE A 60 -15.18 -5.98 -3.58
N LEU A 61 -16.16 -5.86 -2.69
CA LEU A 61 -16.85 -6.99 -2.11
C LEU A 61 -17.98 -7.43 -3.06
N GLY A 62 -17.82 -8.60 -3.64
CA GLY A 62 -18.83 -9.21 -4.52
C GLY A 62 -20.06 -9.68 -3.76
N SER A 63 -21.13 -9.95 -4.49
CA SER A 63 -22.38 -10.52 -3.94
C SER A 63 -22.21 -11.94 -3.39
N ASP A 64 -21.13 -12.62 -3.76
CA ASP A 64 -20.68 -13.92 -3.25
C ASP A 64 -19.89 -13.83 -1.94
N GLY A 65 -19.69 -12.62 -1.41
CA GLY A 65 -18.90 -12.36 -0.22
C GLY A 65 -17.38 -12.36 -0.45
N ALA A 66 -16.91 -12.48 -1.71
CA ALA A 66 -15.49 -12.48 -2.02
C ALA A 66 -15.00 -11.07 -2.36
N TYR A 67 -13.82 -10.72 -1.80
CA TYR A 67 -13.12 -9.51 -2.18
C TYR A 67 -12.26 -9.72 -3.44
N SER A 68 -12.28 -8.73 -4.33
CA SER A 68 -11.50 -8.73 -5.57
C SER A 68 -10.94 -7.34 -5.88
N GLY A 69 -9.86 -7.27 -6.66
CA GLY A 69 -9.26 -6.03 -7.11
C GLY A 69 -7.74 -5.97 -6.89
N LEU A 70 -7.10 -4.94 -7.44
CA LEU A 70 -5.65 -4.72 -7.38
C LEU A 70 -5.16 -4.60 -5.94
N ASP A 71 -5.84 -3.80 -5.12
CA ASP A 71 -5.50 -3.62 -3.70
C ASP A 71 -5.68 -4.92 -2.90
N VAL A 72 -6.72 -5.70 -3.23
CA VAL A 72 -6.99 -7.02 -2.64
C VAL A 72 -5.89 -8.02 -2.99
N ASP A 73 -5.43 -8.02 -4.25
CA ASP A 73 -4.36 -8.92 -4.68
C ASP A 73 -3.02 -8.57 -4.02
N VAL A 74 -2.76 -7.29 -3.72
CA VAL A 74 -1.61 -6.88 -2.90
C VAL A 74 -1.72 -7.46 -1.48
N CYS A 75 -2.88 -7.36 -0.81
CA CYS A 75 -3.09 -7.98 0.51
C CYS A 75 -2.84 -9.50 0.46
N LYS A 76 -3.37 -10.18 -0.57
CA LYS A 76 -3.17 -11.62 -0.79
C LYS A 76 -1.70 -11.97 -1.03
N ALA A 77 -0.96 -11.16 -1.79
CA ALA A 77 0.46 -11.35 -2.03
C ALA A 77 1.26 -11.27 -0.74
N VAL A 78 1.00 -10.24 0.10
CA VAL A 78 1.67 -10.08 1.39
C VAL A 78 1.35 -11.23 2.34
N ALA A 79 0.08 -11.67 2.41
CA ALA A 79 -0.31 -12.83 3.21
C ALA A 79 0.37 -14.12 2.73
N ALA A 80 0.44 -14.34 1.42
CA ALA A 80 1.16 -15.48 0.84
C ALA A 80 2.66 -15.42 1.15
N SER A 81 3.28 -14.23 1.04
CA SER A 81 4.70 -14.03 1.40
C SER A 81 4.99 -14.37 2.85
N LEU A 82 4.15 -13.93 3.79
CA LEU A 82 4.40 -14.08 5.22
C LEU A 82 3.89 -15.39 5.80
N LEU A 83 2.66 -15.78 5.44
CA LEU A 83 1.93 -16.90 6.02
C LEU A 83 1.84 -18.13 5.10
N GLY A 84 2.38 -18.02 3.88
CA GLY A 84 2.34 -19.09 2.89
C GLY A 84 0.99 -19.36 2.25
N ASP A 85 -0.04 -18.55 2.56
CA ASP A 85 -1.41 -18.75 2.11
C ASP A 85 -2.09 -17.41 1.86
N SER A 86 -2.52 -17.16 0.62
CA SER A 86 -3.22 -15.95 0.21
C SER A 86 -4.66 -15.83 0.75
N GLY A 87 -5.23 -16.91 1.25
CA GLY A 87 -6.56 -16.93 1.88
C GLY A 87 -6.53 -16.44 3.33
N LYS A 88 -5.35 -16.28 3.94
CA LYS A 88 -5.20 -15.81 5.32
C LYS A 88 -5.24 -14.29 5.43
N VAL A 89 -6.30 -13.69 4.91
CA VAL A 89 -6.56 -12.24 4.98
C VAL A 89 -7.96 -12.00 5.53
N ASP A 90 -8.05 -11.16 6.54
CA ASP A 90 -9.30 -10.52 6.95
C ASP A 90 -9.32 -9.09 6.42
N TYR A 91 -10.40 -8.69 5.79
CA TYR A 91 -10.56 -7.35 5.23
C TYR A 91 -11.35 -6.44 6.16
N ARG A 92 -10.97 -5.15 6.20
CA ARG A 92 -11.74 -4.09 6.86
C ARG A 92 -12.04 -3.01 5.84
N ASP A 93 -13.33 -2.77 5.60
CA ASP A 93 -13.78 -1.66 4.78
C ASP A 93 -13.60 -0.37 5.57
N LEU A 94 -12.85 0.57 5.00
CA LEU A 94 -12.51 1.84 5.61
C LEU A 94 -12.82 2.99 4.65
N ASN A 95 -13.43 4.06 5.14
CA ASN A 95 -13.57 5.29 4.37
C ASN A 95 -12.27 6.12 4.40
N SER A 96 -12.23 7.19 3.60
CA SER A 96 -11.03 8.02 3.46
C SER A 96 -10.63 8.76 4.73
N SER A 97 -11.59 9.06 5.62
CA SER A 97 -11.34 9.82 6.84
C SER A 97 -10.83 8.96 8.00
N GLU A 98 -11.22 7.68 8.06
CA GLU A 98 -10.89 6.79 9.18
C GLU A 98 -9.66 5.90 8.96
N ARG A 99 -9.25 5.68 7.69
CA ARG A 99 -8.21 4.70 7.32
C ARG A 99 -6.88 4.88 8.06
N PHE A 100 -6.45 6.13 8.30
CA PHE A 100 -5.17 6.40 8.96
C PHE A 100 -5.24 6.15 10.46
N ALA A 101 -6.38 6.46 11.09
CA ALA A 101 -6.60 6.13 12.50
C ALA A 101 -6.67 4.61 12.72
N ALA A 102 -7.34 3.87 11.84
CA ALA A 102 -7.41 2.41 11.89
C ALA A 102 -6.02 1.75 11.74
N LEU A 103 -5.16 2.29 10.87
CA LEU A 103 -3.79 1.81 10.72
C LEU A 103 -2.93 2.16 11.96
N ALA A 104 -3.01 3.40 12.44
CA ALA A 104 -2.24 3.86 13.60
C ALA A 104 -2.63 3.14 14.90
N SER A 105 -3.90 2.79 15.08
CA SER A 105 -4.38 2.03 16.25
C SER A 105 -4.07 0.53 16.18
N GLY A 106 -3.63 0.02 15.02
CA GLY A 106 -3.41 -1.40 14.79
C GLY A 106 -4.68 -2.22 14.54
N GLU A 107 -5.81 -1.56 14.27
CA GLU A 107 -7.04 -2.23 13.80
C GLU A 107 -6.80 -2.96 12.47
N VAL A 108 -5.94 -2.40 11.61
CA VAL A 108 -5.42 -3.06 10.42
C VAL A 108 -3.89 -3.09 10.46
N ASP A 109 -3.29 -4.12 9.83
CA ASP A 109 -1.84 -4.29 9.75
C ASP A 109 -1.25 -3.62 8.52
N LEU A 110 -2.03 -3.59 7.45
CA LEU A 110 -1.70 -3.07 6.13
C LEU A 110 -2.89 -2.27 5.61
N LEU A 111 -2.62 -1.11 5.05
CA LEU A 111 -3.60 -0.33 4.30
C LEU A 111 -3.30 -0.47 2.80
N SER A 112 -4.12 -1.21 2.06
CA SER A 112 -4.10 -1.29 0.60
C SER A 112 -5.46 -0.81 0.08
N ARG A 113 -5.55 0.53 -0.11
CA ARG A 113 -6.83 1.23 -0.28
C ARG A 113 -6.64 2.47 -1.14
N ASN A 114 -6.15 2.31 -2.37
CA ASN A 114 -5.94 3.42 -3.31
C ASN A 114 -5.49 4.71 -2.60
N THR A 115 -4.47 4.60 -1.72
CA THR A 115 -4.00 5.68 -0.87
C THR A 115 -2.83 6.40 -1.53
N THR A 116 -3.01 7.68 -1.83
CA THR A 116 -1.95 8.53 -2.38
C THR A 116 -0.85 8.76 -1.37
N GLU A 117 0.39 8.44 -1.73
CA GLU A 117 1.58 8.85 -0.99
C GLU A 117 1.76 10.36 -1.08
N THR A 118 1.93 11.01 0.05
CA THR A 118 2.23 12.44 0.15
C THR A 118 3.20 12.69 1.30
N LEU A 119 3.95 13.81 1.25
CA LEU A 119 4.86 14.19 2.32
C LEU A 119 4.17 14.22 3.69
N THR A 120 2.96 14.79 3.79
CA THR A 120 2.23 14.88 5.06
C THR A 120 1.83 13.51 5.60
N ARG A 121 1.50 12.57 4.72
CA ARG A 121 1.13 11.21 5.12
C ARG A 121 2.33 10.37 5.52
N ASP A 122 3.45 10.53 4.82
CA ASP A 122 4.70 9.81 5.07
C ASP A 122 5.44 10.32 6.31
N ALA A 123 5.61 11.63 6.43
CA ALA A 123 6.42 12.23 7.47
C ALA A 123 5.96 11.85 8.88
N ALA A 124 6.92 11.59 9.78
CA ALA A 124 6.67 11.26 11.18
C ALA A 124 5.89 12.36 11.94
N GLY A 125 6.07 13.62 11.58
CA GLY A 125 5.30 14.77 12.10
C GLY A 125 3.90 14.92 11.47
N GLY A 126 3.58 14.09 10.48
CA GLY A 126 2.26 14.01 9.85
C GLY A 126 1.51 12.76 10.29
N ASN A 127 1.14 11.88 9.33
CA ASN A 127 0.46 10.62 9.67
C ASN A 127 1.44 9.50 10.07
N GLY A 128 2.74 9.64 9.82
CA GLY A 128 3.76 8.66 10.20
C GLY A 128 3.60 7.31 9.49
N LEU A 129 3.29 7.33 8.21
CA LEU A 129 3.15 6.12 7.40
C LEU A 129 4.47 5.74 6.76
N SER A 130 4.64 4.46 6.47
CA SER A 130 5.69 3.93 5.61
C SER A 130 5.03 3.37 4.36
N PHE A 131 5.36 3.94 3.21
CA PHE A 131 4.79 3.55 1.93
C PHE A 131 5.61 2.46 1.25
N ALA A 132 4.93 1.45 0.73
CA ALA A 132 5.49 0.44 -0.16
C ALA A 132 5.70 1.03 -1.58
N PRO A 133 6.12 0.27 -2.59
CA PRO A 133 6.15 0.77 -3.96
C PRO A 133 4.75 1.16 -4.46
N THR A 134 4.69 2.22 -5.25
CA THR A 134 3.44 2.66 -5.89
C THR A 134 2.87 1.55 -6.77
N THR A 135 1.66 1.11 -6.45
CA THR A 135 0.96 0.05 -7.19
C THR A 135 0.07 0.58 -8.31
N PHE A 136 -0.23 1.87 -8.30
CA PHE A 136 -0.97 2.51 -9.40
C PHE A 136 -0.65 4.00 -9.47
N TYR A 137 -0.04 4.43 -10.56
CA TYR A 137 0.19 5.84 -10.87
C TYR A 137 -1.06 6.42 -11.51
N ASP A 138 -1.73 7.33 -10.79
CA ASP A 138 -2.97 8.00 -11.20
C ASP A 138 -2.82 9.53 -11.19
N GLY A 139 -3.90 10.18 -11.43
CA GLY A 139 -4.08 11.62 -11.32
C GLY A 139 -5.53 11.94 -11.00
N GLN A 140 -5.77 13.08 -10.37
CA GLN A 140 -7.13 13.55 -10.12
C GLN A 140 -7.80 14.00 -11.41
N GLY A 141 -9.07 13.62 -11.56
CA GLY A 141 -9.93 14.04 -12.66
C GLY A 141 -11.24 14.66 -12.20
N VAL A 142 -12.03 15.02 -13.18
CA VAL A 142 -13.39 15.56 -12.99
C VAL A 142 -14.33 14.80 -13.92
N MET A 143 -15.48 14.38 -13.40
CA MET A 143 -16.55 13.76 -14.18
C MET A 143 -17.79 14.65 -14.15
N VAL A 144 -18.41 14.78 -15.30
CA VAL A 144 -19.62 15.59 -15.53
C VAL A 144 -20.63 14.84 -16.40
N ALA A 145 -21.89 15.26 -16.40
CA ALA A 145 -22.86 14.73 -17.36
C ALA A 145 -22.46 15.13 -18.79
N ALA A 146 -22.60 14.22 -19.75
CA ALA A 146 -22.21 14.42 -21.15
C ALA A 146 -22.91 15.65 -21.80
N GLY A 147 -24.18 15.90 -21.42
CA GLY A 147 -24.96 17.05 -21.90
C GLY A 147 -24.74 18.36 -21.11
N SER A 148 -23.82 18.40 -20.14
CA SER A 148 -23.63 19.58 -19.26
C SER A 148 -23.01 20.79 -19.95
N GLY A 149 -22.35 20.60 -21.09
CA GLY A 149 -21.59 21.64 -21.77
C GLY A 149 -20.24 21.99 -21.13
N VAL A 150 -19.91 21.39 -19.98
CA VAL A 150 -18.62 21.60 -19.28
C VAL A 150 -17.51 20.90 -20.03
N LYS A 151 -16.41 21.61 -20.32
CA LYS A 151 -15.24 21.09 -21.04
C LYS A 151 -13.95 21.15 -20.24
N SER A 152 -13.92 21.97 -19.16
CA SER A 152 -12.75 22.24 -18.34
C SER A 152 -13.14 22.51 -16.89
N LEU A 153 -12.17 22.46 -15.98
CA LEU A 153 -12.37 22.86 -14.58
C LEU A 153 -12.82 24.32 -14.46
N LYS A 154 -12.38 25.20 -15.37
CA LYS A 154 -12.75 26.61 -15.40
C LYS A 154 -14.25 26.83 -15.60
N ASP A 155 -14.92 25.96 -16.35
CA ASP A 155 -16.37 26.05 -16.61
C ASP A 155 -17.21 25.71 -15.35
N LEU A 156 -16.56 25.19 -14.31
CA LEU A 156 -17.16 24.90 -13.02
C LEU A 156 -17.09 26.08 -12.03
N ALA A 157 -16.61 27.26 -12.47
CA ALA A 157 -16.64 28.47 -11.64
C ALA A 157 -18.07 28.78 -11.17
N GLY A 158 -18.24 29.02 -9.86
CA GLY A 158 -19.53 29.28 -9.21
C GLY A 158 -20.45 28.06 -9.09
N LYS A 159 -20.01 26.87 -9.46
CA LYS A 159 -20.84 25.64 -9.50
C LYS A 159 -20.59 24.72 -8.30
N PRO A 160 -21.59 23.90 -7.93
CA PRO A 160 -21.42 22.85 -6.92
C PRO A 160 -20.61 21.68 -7.48
N ILE A 161 -19.58 21.25 -6.74
CA ILE A 161 -18.71 20.10 -7.07
C ILE A 161 -18.73 19.14 -5.89
N CYS A 162 -19.08 17.88 -6.15
CA CYS A 162 -19.04 16.80 -5.16
C CYS A 162 -17.63 16.28 -4.97
N VAL A 163 -17.22 16.09 -3.72
CA VAL A 163 -15.92 15.54 -3.33
C VAL A 163 -16.01 14.75 -2.03
N GLU A 164 -15.21 13.69 -1.90
CA GLU A 164 -15.11 12.92 -0.67
C GLU A 164 -14.13 13.60 0.30
N SER A 165 -14.52 13.72 1.59
CA SER A 165 -13.72 14.31 2.65
C SER A 165 -12.51 13.44 3.01
N GLY A 166 -11.42 14.08 3.47
CA GLY A 166 -10.20 13.38 3.91
C GLY A 166 -9.34 12.87 2.76
N THR A 167 -9.55 13.38 1.56
CA THR A 167 -8.83 13.00 0.34
C THR A 167 -7.84 14.07 -0.11
N THR A 168 -6.82 13.68 -0.88
CA THR A 168 -5.97 14.60 -1.63
C THR A 168 -6.78 15.38 -2.65
N THR A 169 -7.79 14.74 -3.24
CA THR A 169 -8.64 15.35 -4.27
C THR A 169 -9.48 16.52 -3.73
N GLU A 170 -9.86 16.49 -2.45
CA GLU A 170 -10.49 17.64 -1.79
C GLU A 170 -9.53 18.84 -1.72
N LEU A 171 -8.27 18.60 -1.32
CA LEU A 171 -7.25 19.64 -1.19
C LEU A 171 -6.83 20.20 -2.56
N ASN A 172 -6.54 19.31 -3.50
CA ASN A 172 -6.12 19.70 -4.86
C ASN A 172 -7.21 20.50 -5.59
N LEU A 173 -8.50 20.12 -5.41
CA LEU A 173 -9.60 20.90 -5.98
C LEU A 173 -9.58 22.34 -5.47
N ALA A 174 -9.42 22.54 -4.16
CA ALA A 174 -9.35 23.86 -3.56
C ALA A 174 -8.17 24.68 -4.10
N ASP A 175 -7.00 24.06 -4.26
CA ASP A 175 -5.81 24.70 -4.80
C ASP A 175 -6.00 25.10 -6.27
N ARG A 176 -6.53 24.20 -7.10
CA ARG A 176 -6.76 24.47 -8.52
C ARG A 176 -7.79 25.56 -8.75
N MET A 177 -8.87 25.58 -7.97
CA MET A 177 -9.87 26.66 -8.07
C MET A 177 -9.29 28.01 -7.61
N ARG A 178 -8.41 28.02 -6.60
CA ARG A 178 -7.67 29.23 -6.17
C ARG A 178 -6.72 29.74 -7.26
N GLU A 179 -5.96 28.85 -7.92
CA GLU A 179 -5.08 29.20 -9.05
C GLU A 179 -5.87 29.81 -10.21
N LEU A 180 -7.06 29.30 -10.49
CA LEU A 180 -7.98 29.83 -11.49
C LEU A 180 -8.66 31.14 -11.05
N LYS A 181 -8.46 31.59 -9.80
CA LYS A 181 -9.18 32.71 -9.16
C LYS A 181 -10.69 32.54 -9.27
N ALA A 182 -11.19 31.34 -9.20
CA ALA A 182 -12.58 30.95 -9.36
C ALA A 182 -13.18 30.54 -8.01
N THR A 183 -14.37 31.04 -7.71
CA THR A 183 -15.19 30.53 -6.62
C THR A 183 -15.89 29.26 -7.05
N TYR A 184 -16.24 28.38 -6.11
CA TYR A 184 -17.08 27.20 -6.34
C TYR A 184 -17.73 26.77 -5.01
N THR A 185 -18.68 25.86 -5.04
CA THR A 185 -19.32 25.32 -3.84
C THR A 185 -18.92 23.86 -3.68
N PRO A 186 -17.97 23.53 -2.76
CA PRO A 186 -17.63 22.14 -2.48
C PRO A 186 -18.79 21.47 -1.70
N LEU A 187 -19.37 20.41 -2.24
CA LEU A 187 -20.26 19.54 -1.50
C LEU A 187 -19.47 18.31 -1.05
N LYS A 188 -19.16 18.28 0.26
CA LYS A 188 -18.30 17.27 0.88
C LYS A 188 -19.13 16.16 1.48
N PHE A 189 -18.71 14.90 1.24
CA PHE A 189 -19.37 13.69 1.74
C PHE A 189 -18.34 12.80 2.45
N GLN A 190 -18.80 11.99 3.39
CA GLN A 190 -17.92 11.12 4.19
C GLN A 190 -17.48 9.87 3.45
N THR A 191 -18.25 9.42 2.45
CA THR A 191 -17.94 8.20 1.69
C THR A 191 -18.06 8.45 0.20
N GLY A 192 -17.35 7.63 -0.60
CA GLY A 192 -17.47 7.63 -2.06
C GLY A 192 -18.92 7.39 -2.51
N ASP A 193 -19.62 6.44 -1.90
CA ASP A 193 -21.02 6.13 -2.27
C ASP A 193 -21.94 7.34 -2.09
N GLN A 194 -21.83 8.07 -0.98
CA GLN A 194 -22.58 9.30 -0.77
C GLN A 194 -22.22 10.37 -1.82
N THR A 195 -20.92 10.50 -2.13
CA THR A 195 -20.40 11.46 -3.11
C THR A 195 -21.00 11.21 -4.49
N TYR A 196 -20.95 9.95 -4.97
CA TYR A 196 -21.47 9.60 -6.29
C TYR A 196 -23.00 9.59 -6.34
N ALA A 197 -23.68 9.19 -5.26
CA ALA A 197 -25.13 9.27 -5.18
C ALA A 197 -25.62 10.74 -5.28
N ALA A 198 -24.95 11.66 -4.57
CA ALA A 198 -25.30 13.08 -4.66
C ALA A 198 -25.08 13.65 -6.07
N TYR A 199 -24.00 13.24 -6.74
CA TYR A 199 -23.75 13.62 -8.14
C TYR A 199 -24.84 13.08 -9.07
N LEU A 200 -25.21 11.80 -8.99
CA LEU A 200 -26.25 11.20 -9.80
C LEU A 200 -27.65 11.80 -9.57
N GLN A 201 -27.90 12.30 -8.34
CA GLN A 201 -29.11 13.05 -8.00
C GLN A 201 -29.12 14.50 -8.52
N GLY A 202 -28.05 14.94 -9.21
CA GLY A 202 -27.93 16.30 -9.74
C GLY A 202 -27.68 17.37 -8.68
N ARG A 203 -27.28 17.00 -7.45
CA ARG A 203 -26.93 17.96 -6.38
C ARG A 203 -25.63 18.71 -6.71
N CYS A 204 -24.75 18.09 -7.51
CA CYS A 204 -23.51 18.66 -8.00
C CYS A 204 -23.48 18.64 -9.52
N LEU A 205 -22.92 19.67 -10.14
CA LEU A 205 -22.69 19.67 -11.59
C LEU A 205 -21.54 18.75 -12.00
N ALA A 206 -20.60 18.53 -11.08
CA ALA A 206 -19.41 17.67 -11.28
C ALA A 206 -19.10 16.87 -10.02
N VAL A 207 -18.38 15.77 -10.20
CA VAL A 207 -17.73 15.01 -9.14
C VAL A 207 -16.24 14.89 -9.45
N THR A 208 -15.40 15.01 -8.43
CA THR A 208 -13.94 14.86 -8.57
C THR A 208 -13.40 13.76 -7.67
N SER A 209 -12.48 12.99 -8.22
CA SER A 209 -11.71 11.91 -7.55
C SER A 209 -10.53 11.52 -8.44
N ASP A 210 -9.80 10.47 -8.07
CA ASP A 210 -8.83 9.83 -8.95
C ASP A 210 -9.49 9.39 -10.25
N ARG A 211 -8.80 9.54 -11.38
CA ARG A 211 -9.35 9.21 -12.70
C ARG A 211 -9.75 7.74 -12.80
N SER A 212 -8.95 6.85 -12.23
CA SER A 212 -9.25 5.43 -12.19
C SER A 212 -10.49 5.13 -11.35
N GLN A 213 -10.65 5.82 -10.21
CA GLN A 213 -11.84 5.71 -9.36
C GLN A 213 -13.10 6.24 -10.06
N LEU A 214 -13.00 7.39 -10.75
CA LEU A 214 -14.09 7.91 -11.57
C LEU A 214 -14.50 6.93 -12.68
N ALA A 215 -13.51 6.34 -13.37
CA ALA A 215 -13.76 5.34 -14.39
C ALA A 215 -14.41 4.08 -13.80
N ALA A 216 -13.93 3.59 -12.65
CA ALA A 216 -14.48 2.44 -11.97
C ALA A 216 -15.94 2.65 -11.54
N LYS A 217 -16.23 3.75 -10.85
CA LYS A 217 -17.58 4.07 -10.38
C LYS A 217 -18.55 4.30 -11.54
N ARG A 218 -18.10 4.93 -12.63
CA ARG A 218 -18.91 5.11 -13.82
C ARG A 218 -19.48 3.80 -14.38
N THR A 219 -18.70 2.69 -14.31
CA THR A 219 -19.18 1.39 -14.80
C THR A 219 -20.38 0.84 -14.03
N SER A 220 -20.61 1.36 -12.83
CA SER A 220 -21.73 0.95 -11.95
C SER A 220 -22.93 1.90 -12.07
N PHE A 221 -22.87 2.95 -12.90
CA PHE A 221 -23.98 3.88 -13.08
C PHE A 221 -25.06 3.28 -13.98
N PRO A 222 -26.33 3.69 -13.82
CA PRO A 222 -27.43 3.22 -14.68
C PRO A 222 -27.17 3.46 -16.16
N ASP A 223 -26.58 4.60 -16.53
CA ASP A 223 -26.11 4.93 -17.87
C ASP A 223 -24.68 5.47 -17.83
N PRO A 224 -23.66 4.60 -17.97
CA PRO A 224 -22.27 5.04 -17.98
C PRO A 224 -21.93 6.01 -19.11
N SER A 225 -22.65 5.94 -20.24
CA SER A 225 -22.39 6.77 -21.42
C SER A 225 -22.85 8.23 -21.23
N ALA A 226 -23.78 8.46 -20.33
CA ALA A 226 -24.24 9.79 -19.97
C ALA A 226 -23.23 10.62 -19.14
N HIS A 227 -22.05 10.06 -18.84
CA HIS A 227 -21.03 10.70 -18.00
C HIS A 227 -19.67 10.74 -18.69
N LEU A 228 -19.02 11.90 -18.66
CA LEU A 228 -17.72 12.16 -19.27
C LEU A 228 -16.67 12.45 -18.21
N LEU A 229 -15.48 11.85 -18.34
CA LEU A 229 -14.29 12.31 -17.66
C LEU A 229 -13.64 13.42 -18.50
N LEU A 230 -13.42 14.57 -17.89
CA LEU A 230 -12.70 15.67 -18.54
C LEU A 230 -11.25 15.24 -18.85
N GLY A 231 -10.67 15.84 -19.89
CA GLY A 231 -9.29 15.52 -20.31
C GLY A 231 -8.22 16.00 -19.33
N GLU A 232 -8.54 17.01 -18.52
CA GLU A 232 -7.59 17.59 -17.56
C GLU A 232 -7.22 16.61 -16.45
N VAL A 233 -5.92 16.66 -16.06
CA VAL A 233 -5.38 15.96 -14.89
C VAL A 233 -4.94 17.02 -13.88
N LEU A 234 -5.54 17.01 -12.71
CA LEU A 234 -5.38 18.10 -11.74
C LEU A 234 -4.18 17.89 -10.80
N SER A 235 -3.74 16.65 -10.60
CA SER A 235 -2.66 16.29 -9.68
C SER A 235 -1.95 15.00 -10.08
N LYS A 236 -0.87 14.69 -9.35
CA LYS A 236 -0.25 13.35 -9.33
C LYS A 236 -0.80 12.58 -8.13
N GLU A 237 -1.27 11.36 -8.37
CA GLU A 237 -1.81 10.48 -7.33
C GLU A 237 -1.09 9.12 -7.40
N PRO A 238 0.10 8.99 -6.77
CA PRO A 238 0.76 7.69 -6.63
C PRO A 238 0.03 6.87 -5.56
N LEU A 239 -0.78 5.92 -5.99
CA LEU A 239 -1.57 5.05 -5.11
C LEU A 239 -0.70 3.92 -4.60
N THR A 240 -0.59 3.80 -3.28
CA THR A 240 0.49 3.05 -2.64
C THR A 240 -0.02 2.34 -1.39
N PRO A 241 0.30 1.05 -1.19
CA PRO A 241 0.05 0.37 0.08
C PRO A 241 0.90 0.98 1.20
N ALA A 242 0.34 1.06 2.42
CA ALA A 242 1.02 1.69 3.54
C ALA A 242 0.91 0.87 4.83
N THR A 243 1.97 0.96 5.64
CA THR A 243 2.05 0.50 7.02
C THR A 243 2.33 1.69 7.94
N THR A 244 2.34 1.51 9.26
CA THR A 244 2.90 2.52 10.15
C THR A 244 4.43 2.48 10.07
N ASN A 245 5.09 3.63 10.30
CA ASN A 245 6.56 3.69 10.39
C ASN A 245 7.12 3.16 11.72
N ALA A 246 6.25 2.69 12.62
CA ALA A 246 6.64 2.19 13.93
C ALA A 246 7.38 0.82 13.90
N ASP A 247 7.20 0.04 12.83
CA ASP A 247 7.85 -1.26 12.63
C ASP A 247 8.51 -1.32 11.24
N PRO A 248 9.77 -0.89 11.12
CA PRO A 248 10.49 -0.87 9.85
C PRO A 248 10.63 -2.24 9.20
N VAL A 249 10.77 -3.31 10.01
CA VAL A 249 10.89 -4.68 9.49
C VAL A 249 9.61 -5.12 8.80
N TRP A 250 8.45 -4.82 9.41
CA TRP A 250 7.16 -5.06 8.78
C TRP A 250 6.98 -4.24 7.49
N SER A 251 7.38 -2.97 7.53
CA SER A 251 7.31 -2.10 6.35
C SER A 251 8.17 -2.63 5.21
N ASP A 252 9.38 -3.12 5.51
CA ASP A 252 10.26 -3.73 4.51
C ASP A 252 9.70 -5.06 3.97
N ALA A 253 9.12 -5.90 4.83
CA ALA A 253 8.46 -7.14 4.40
C ALA A 253 7.33 -6.86 3.39
N VAL A 254 6.49 -5.86 3.65
CA VAL A 254 5.44 -5.42 2.72
C VAL A 254 6.06 -4.85 1.44
N ARG A 255 7.02 -3.95 1.56
CA ARG A 255 7.70 -3.30 0.43
C ARG A 255 8.29 -4.32 -0.54
N TRP A 256 9.08 -5.26 -0.03
CA TRP A 256 9.73 -6.27 -0.87
C TRP A 256 8.78 -7.34 -1.39
N SER A 257 7.65 -7.60 -0.72
CA SER A 257 6.56 -8.41 -1.28
C SER A 257 5.94 -7.74 -2.51
N VAL A 258 5.76 -6.42 -2.50
CA VAL A 258 5.25 -5.66 -3.66
C VAL A 258 6.30 -5.58 -4.77
N TYR A 259 7.57 -5.29 -4.44
CA TYR A 259 8.65 -5.32 -5.44
C TYR A 259 8.80 -6.68 -6.11
N ALA A 260 8.56 -7.78 -5.38
CA ALA A 260 8.61 -9.12 -5.95
C ALA A 260 7.61 -9.30 -7.11
N LEU A 261 6.41 -8.71 -7.01
CA LEU A 261 5.40 -8.74 -8.09
C LEU A 261 5.89 -7.97 -9.33
N MET A 262 6.51 -6.82 -9.13
CA MET A 262 7.05 -5.98 -10.20
C MET A 262 8.25 -6.62 -10.87
N GLN A 263 9.20 -7.15 -10.09
CA GLN A 263 10.38 -7.86 -10.59
C GLN A 263 10.00 -9.14 -11.34
N ALA A 264 8.97 -9.85 -10.89
CA ALA A 264 8.48 -11.04 -11.57
C ALA A 264 7.95 -10.72 -12.98
N GLU A 265 7.26 -9.59 -13.17
CA GLU A 265 6.83 -9.14 -14.50
C GLU A 265 8.03 -8.86 -15.39
N GLU A 266 9.05 -8.15 -14.88
CA GLU A 266 10.27 -7.84 -15.62
C GLU A 266 11.02 -9.12 -16.08
N LEU A 267 11.05 -10.14 -15.23
CA LEU A 267 11.69 -11.43 -15.52
C LEU A 267 10.78 -12.40 -16.30
N GLY A 268 9.56 -11.99 -16.69
CA GLY A 268 8.60 -12.86 -17.38
C GLY A 268 8.15 -14.06 -16.53
N ILE A 269 8.17 -13.92 -15.20
CA ILE A 269 7.69 -14.94 -14.27
C ILE A 269 6.20 -14.66 -13.99
N THR A 270 5.37 -15.67 -14.21
CA THR A 270 3.93 -15.61 -14.09
C THR A 270 3.41 -16.63 -13.08
N LYS A 271 2.16 -16.50 -12.67
CA LYS A 271 1.49 -17.54 -11.87
C LYS A 271 1.59 -18.93 -12.51
N ALA A 272 1.47 -18.98 -13.83
CA ALA A 272 1.49 -20.26 -14.56
C ALA A 272 2.89 -20.90 -14.63
N ASN A 273 3.98 -20.11 -14.63
CA ASN A 273 5.32 -20.62 -14.88
C ASN A 273 6.27 -20.56 -13.67
N VAL A 274 5.89 -19.97 -12.54
CA VAL A 274 6.78 -19.77 -11.39
C VAL A 274 7.38 -21.09 -10.87
N ALA A 275 6.62 -22.17 -10.85
CA ALA A 275 7.12 -23.48 -10.42
C ALA A 275 8.21 -24.04 -11.37
N ALA A 276 7.99 -23.89 -12.68
CA ALA A 276 8.97 -24.29 -13.68
C ALA A 276 10.23 -23.42 -13.63
N LYS A 277 10.08 -22.12 -13.39
CA LYS A 277 11.21 -21.18 -13.20
C LYS A 277 12.00 -21.48 -11.96
N LEU A 278 11.35 -21.89 -10.85
CA LEU A 278 12.03 -22.35 -9.65
C LEU A 278 12.85 -23.64 -9.93
N ALA A 279 12.26 -24.64 -10.58
CA ALA A 279 12.97 -25.85 -10.95
C ALA A 279 14.17 -25.56 -11.87
N GLN A 280 14.00 -24.65 -12.84
CA GLN A 280 15.09 -24.18 -13.71
C GLN A 280 16.22 -23.54 -12.91
N ALA A 281 15.89 -22.66 -11.94
CA ALA A 281 16.86 -22.01 -11.09
C ALA A 281 17.62 -23.00 -10.20
N GLN A 282 16.95 -24.02 -9.67
CA GLN A 282 17.55 -25.07 -8.87
C GLN A 282 18.54 -25.94 -9.68
N ALA A 283 18.19 -26.23 -10.94
CA ALA A 283 19.01 -27.07 -11.82
C ALA A 283 20.20 -26.32 -12.46
N ASN A 284 20.16 -24.98 -12.55
CA ASN A 284 21.19 -24.21 -13.28
C ASN A 284 21.90 -23.19 -12.36
N PRO A 285 23.12 -23.50 -11.88
CA PRO A 285 23.87 -22.60 -11.01
C PRO A 285 24.32 -21.29 -11.68
N ASN A 286 24.31 -21.23 -13.02
CA ASN A 286 24.75 -20.05 -13.77
C ASN A 286 23.68 -18.95 -13.85
N GLN A 287 22.46 -19.19 -13.37
CA GLN A 287 21.36 -18.23 -13.35
C GLN A 287 21.29 -17.48 -12.01
N ALA A 288 22.37 -16.81 -11.64
CA ALA A 288 22.53 -16.23 -10.30
C ALA A 288 21.41 -15.27 -9.90
N ASP A 289 20.93 -14.40 -10.80
CA ASP A 289 19.86 -13.43 -10.50
C ASP A 289 18.52 -14.14 -10.27
N LEU A 290 18.18 -15.10 -11.12
CA LEU A 290 16.97 -15.91 -10.98
C LEU A 290 16.98 -16.74 -9.69
N ARG A 291 18.14 -17.35 -9.37
CA ARG A 291 18.34 -18.14 -8.15
C ARG A 291 18.13 -17.29 -6.89
N ARG A 292 18.72 -16.10 -6.85
CA ARG A 292 18.54 -15.15 -5.74
C ARG A 292 17.09 -14.72 -5.63
N PHE A 293 16.48 -14.30 -6.74
CA PHE A 293 15.10 -13.82 -6.76
C PHE A 293 14.11 -14.88 -6.27
N LEU A 294 14.28 -16.14 -6.66
CA LEU A 294 13.38 -17.25 -6.25
C LEU A 294 13.77 -17.89 -4.91
N GLY A 295 14.75 -17.34 -4.18
CA GLY A 295 15.13 -17.84 -2.86
C GLY A 295 15.91 -19.17 -2.88
N VAL A 296 16.54 -19.52 -4.02
CA VAL A 296 17.42 -20.70 -4.13
C VAL A 296 18.78 -20.39 -3.55
N ASP A 297 19.30 -19.19 -3.76
CA ASP A 297 20.55 -18.67 -3.21
C ASP A 297 20.28 -17.43 -2.36
N GLY A 298 21.02 -17.30 -1.26
CA GLY A 298 20.87 -16.20 -0.32
C GLY A 298 19.73 -16.40 0.68
N ASP A 299 19.68 -15.55 1.69
CA ASP A 299 18.71 -15.62 2.79
C ASP A 299 17.90 -14.32 2.90
N PHE A 300 17.47 -13.80 1.73
CA PHE A 300 16.75 -12.52 1.68
C PHE A 300 15.43 -12.54 2.44
N GLY A 301 14.74 -13.67 2.43
CA GLY A 301 13.51 -13.82 3.23
C GLY A 301 13.80 -13.59 4.71
N LYS A 302 14.88 -14.18 5.26
CA LYS A 302 15.24 -14.03 6.67
C LYS A 302 15.55 -12.58 7.04
N THR A 303 16.25 -11.84 6.17
CA THR A 303 16.55 -10.41 6.39
C THR A 303 15.29 -9.53 6.42
N LEU A 304 14.14 -10.05 5.97
CA LEU A 304 12.84 -9.39 5.95
C LEU A 304 11.86 -9.98 6.99
N GLY A 305 12.28 -10.97 7.78
CA GLY A 305 11.37 -11.74 8.65
C GLY A 305 10.39 -12.64 7.90
N LEU A 306 10.65 -12.91 6.60
CA LEU A 306 9.84 -13.72 5.70
C LEU A 306 10.49 -15.11 5.47
N PRO A 307 9.72 -16.14 5.02
CA PRO A 307 10.27 -17.36 4.51
C PRO A 307 11.19 -17.15 3.29
N ALA A 308 12.17 -18.01 3.07
CA ALA A 308 13.09 -17.90 1.93
C ALA A 308 12.38 -17.93 0.57
N ASP A 309 11.27 -18.65 0.49
CA ASP A 309 10.44 -18.83 -0.71
C ASP A 309 9.27 -17.82 -0.85
N PHE A 310 9.32 -16.71 -0.11
CA PHE A 310 8.24 -15.70 -0.08
C PHE A 310 7.84 -15.19 -1.47
N VAL A 311 8.81 -14.97 -2.35
CA VAL A 311 8.59 -14.53 -3.73
C VAL A 311 7.78 -15.59 -4.51
N VAL A 312 8.20 -16.84 -4.42
CA VAL A 312 7.52 -17.97 -5.10
C VAL A 312 6.07 -18.08 -4.63
N LYS A 313 5.85 -17.98 -3.31
CA LYS A 313 4.51 -18.04 -2.71
C LYS A 313 3.61 -16.89 -3.16
N ALA A 314 4.14 -15.66 -3.17
CA ALA A 314 3.39 -14.51 -3.65
C ALA A 314 2.96 -14.67 -5.11
N ILE A 315 3.92 -15.00 -6.01
CA ILE A 315 3.63 -15.13 -7.45
C ILE A 315 2.71 -16.34 -7.72
N ALA A 316 2.90 -17.47 -7.05
CA ALA A 316 2.01 -18.63 -7.19
C ALA A 316 0.57 -18.30 -6.76
N ALA A 317 0.41 -17.42 -5.77
CA ALA A 317 -0.89 -17.01 -5.27
C ALA A 317 -1.61 -16.03 -6.22
N VAL A 318 -0.97 -14.92 -6.59
CA VAL A 318 -1.62 -13.81 -7.29
C VAL A 318 -1.04 -13.49 -8.68
N GLY A 319 0.06 -14.12 -9.09
CA GLY A 319 0.77 -13.78 -10.32
C GLY A 319 1.68 -12.55 -10.14
N ASN A 320 2.25 -12.08 -11.25
CA ASN A 320 3.05 -10.87 -11.29
C ASN A 320 2.20 -9.60 -11.39
N TYR A 321 2.85 -8.42 -11.31
CA TYR A 321 2.14 -7.14 -11.35
C TYR A 321 1.34 -6.95 -12.65
N GLY A 322 1.86 -7.37 -13.80
CA GLY A 322 1.15 -7.28 -15.08
C GLY A 322 -0.13 -8.12 -15.10
N GLU A 323 -0.09 -9.34 -14.56
CA GLU A 323 -1.27 -10.20 -14.43
C GLU A 323 -2.30 -9.61 -13.48
N ILE A 324 -1.85 -9.01 -12.36
CA ILE A 324 -2.70 -8.32 -11.38
C ILE A 324 -3.38 -7.12 -12.04
N PHE A 325 -2.60 -6.27 -12.71
CA PHE A 325 -3.14 -5.09 -13.41
C PHE A 325 -4.18 -5.50 -14.45
N ASP A 326 -3.83 -6.44 -15.33
CA ASP A 326 -4.65 -6.83 -16.47
C ASP A 326 -6.02 -7.34 -16.04
N ARG A 327 -6.08 -8.29 -15.09
CA ARG A 327 -7.35 -8.88 -14.64
C ARG A 327 -8.23 -7.94 -13.85
N ASN A 328 -7.66 -6.96 -13.12
CA ASN A 328 -8.41 -6.10 -12.20
C ASN A 328 -8.82 -4.76 -12.82
N VAL A 329 -7.92 -4.10 -13.52
CA VAL A 329 -8.15 -2.75 -14.06
C VAL A 329 -7.83 -2.63 -15.55
N GLY A 330 -7.00 -3.52 -16.09
CA GLY A 330 -6.51 -3.52 -17.47
C GLY A 330 -7.48 -4.13 -18.48
N PRO A 331 -6.97 -4.51 -19.65
CA PRO A 331 -7.77 -5.06 -20.76
C PRO A 331 -8.61 -6.29 -20.40
N GLY A 332 -8.16 -7.12 -19.45
CA GLY A 332 -8.89 -8.29 -18.95
C GLY A 332 -10.04 -7.97 -18.01
N SER A 333 -10.24 -6.71 -17.65
CA SER A 333 -11.27 -6.24 -16.73
C SER A 333 -12.39 -5.48 -17.43
N LYS A 334 -13.47 -5.16 -16.68
CA LYS A 334 -14.53 -4.27 -17.16
C LYS A 334 -14.07 -2.83 -17.34
N LEU A 335 -12.99 -2.41 -16.67
CA LEU A 335 -12.48 -1.04 -16.70
C LEU A 335 -11.67 -0.75 -17.97
N LYS A 336 -10.95 -1.75 -18.49
CA LYS A 336 -10.13 -1.69 -19.70
C LYS A 336 -9.18 -0.48 -19.73
N LEU A 337 -8.57 -0.16 -18.59
CA LEU A 337 -7.63 0.95 -18.50
C LEU A 337 -6.34 0.61 -19.25
N ASP A 338 -5.79 1.59 -19.96
CA ASP A 338 -4.43 1.49 -20.50
C ASP A 338 -3.42 1.55 -19.35
N ARG A 339 -2.32 0.81 -19.51
CA ARG A 339 -1.22 0.81 -18.54
C ARG A 339 -0.63 2.23 -18.33
N GLY A 340 -0.47 3.01 -19.39
CA GLY A 340 0.11 4.36 -19.32
C GLY A 340 1.40 4.37 -18.49
N LEU A 341 1.45 5.19 -17.43
CA LEU A 341 2.56 5.25 -16.48
C LEU A 341 2.75 3.95 -15.67
N ASN A 342 1.75 3.09 -15.64
CA ASN A 342 1.80 1.79 -14.94
C ASN A 342 2.48 0.68 -15.77
N ARG A 343 3.13 1.00 -16.91
CA ARG A 343 4.01 0.09 -17.62
C ARG A 343 5.32 -0.09 -16.88
N GLN A 344 6.02 -1.19 -17.19
CA GLN A 344 7.39 -1.40 -16.76
C GLN A 344 8.30 -0.25 -17.22
N TRP A 345 9.31 0.08 -16.45
CA TRP A 345 10.29 1.13 -16.77
C TRP A 345 10.94 0.91 -18.12
N SER A 346 11.24 -0.35 -18.48
CA SER A 346 11.80 -0.72 -19.80
C SER A 346 10.85 -0.49 -20.97
N GLN A 347 9.55 -0.25 -20.69
CA GLN A 347 8.50 0.07 -21.68
C GLN A 347 8.04 1.54 -21.58
N GLY A 348 8.83 2.40 -20.92
CA GLY A 348 8.53 3.82 -20.74
C GLY A 348 7.51 4.15 -19.64
N GLY A 349 7.27 3.23 -18.73
CA GLY A 349 6.45 3.46 -17.53
C GLY A 349 7.27 3.77 -16.28
N LEU A 350 6.62 3.74 -15.13
CA LEU A 350 7.22 4.03 -13.82
C LEU A 350 7.25 2.80 -12.90
N ILE A 351 6.75 1.65 -13.32
CA ILE A 351 6.84 0.42 -12.54
C ILE A 351 8.28 -0.08 -12.60
N TYR A 352 8.93 -0.05 -11.45
CA TYR A 352 10.34 -0.35 -11.28
C TYR A 352 10.59 -1.08 -9.96
N SER A 353 11.41 -2.12 -9.98
CA SER A 353 11.88 -2.81 -8.79
C SER A 353 13.39 -2.63 -8.63
N PRO A 354 13.88 -2.31 -7.42
CA PRO A 354 15.31 -2.44 -7.12
C PRO A 354 15.78 -3.89 -7.26
N PRO A 355 17.10 -4.11 -7.50
CA PRO A 355 17.65 -5.45 -7.60
C PRO A 355 17.50 -6.26 -6.30
N PHE A 356 17.18 -7.54 -6.42
CA PHE A 356 17.22 -8.51 -5.31
C PHE A 356 18.65 -9.00 -5.11
N ARG A 357 19.43 -8.22 -4.29
CA ARG A 357 20.85 -8.49 -3.99
C ARG A 357 21.20 -8.25 -2.52
#